data_3a5b900902031340cb5fd5ebf22a2998
#
_entry.id   3a5b900902031340cb5fd5ebf22a2998
#
_cell.length_a   1.000
_cell.length_b   1.000
_cell.length_c   1.000
_cell.angle_alpha   90.00
_cell.angle_beta   90.00
_cell.angle_gamma   90.00
#
_symmetry.space_group_name_H-M   'P 1'
#
loop_
_entity.id
_entity.type
_entity.pdbx_description
1 polymer ?
#
loop_
_entity_poly.entity_id
_entity_poly.type
_entity_poly.pdbx_seq_one_letter_code
_entity_poly.pdbx_strand_id
1 'polypeptide(L)'
;MRVSLNEIQVMCRKAFEGMGFAAGDCEDAADLVGWLHLQGLDGIGALEKALDYLQGEAEQPFALCYEDNALLVIDAKGQSVLRCAATAVELALGKALRGGQAVLRIHHCHNRLLLLGYLSRAAELGLQVQARWDDTRQRHVATFAAGANRPELHSDAPPAASEAIEQSITVLFSRPAHPTPSVVATHATLSQGFTVSERTWQRLRQMADHILVESTEASRRHGAGGGSDAD
;
A
#
# COMPACT_ATOMS: atom_id res chain seq x y z
N MET A 1 22.40 3.59 -0.64
CA MET A 1 22.43 4.73 0.30
C MET A 1 21.62 4.42 1.56
N ARG A 2 21.84 5.14 2.68
CA ARG A 2 20.98 5.03 3.88
C ARG A 2 20.03 6.20 3.96
N VAL A 3 18.79 5.93 4.30
CA VAL A 3 17.69 6.90 4.40
C VAL A 3 16.86 6.64 5.66
N SER A 4 16.28 7.66 6.22
CA SER A 4 15.34 7.58 7.34
C SER A 4 13.95 7.19 6.84
N LEU A 5 13.06 6.77 7.74
CA LEU A 5 11.66 6.51 7.41
C LEU A 5 10.97 7.75 6.83
N ASN A 6 11.22 8.92 7.42
CA ASN A 6 10.64 10.16 6.94
C ASN A 6 11.09 10.51 5.51
N GLU A 7 12.37 10.29 5.17
CA GLU A 7 12.85 10.49 3.80
C GLU A 7 12.17 9.54 2.81
N ILE A 8 11.94 8.26 3.21
CA ILE A 8 11.18 7.30 2.40
C ILE A 8 9.76 7.82 2.16
N GLN A 9 9.04 8.19 3.22
CA GLN A 9 7.65 8.65 3.11
C GLN A 9 7.54 9.91 2.26
N VAL A 10 8.39 10.92 2.50
CA VAL A 10 8.38 12.16 1.72
C VAL A 10 8.71 11.91 0.25
N MET A 11 9.70 11.07 -0.04
CA MET A 11 10.08 10.74 -1.41
C MET A 11 8.97 9.96 -2.12
N CYS A 12 8.40 8.94 -1.46
CA CYS A 12 7.30 8.15 -2.02
C CYS A 12 6.07 9.02 -2.29
N ARG A 13 5.68 9.90 -1.33
CA ARG A 13 4.54 10.82 -1.53
C ARG A 13 4.73 11.68 -2.77
N LYS A 14 5.88 12.32 -2.93
CA LYS A 14 6.19 13.13 -4.10
C LYS A 14 6.20 12.30 -5.40
N ALA A 15 6.71 11.08 -5.35
CA ALA A 15 6.70 10.20 -6.51
C ALA A 15 5.27 9.79 -6.90
N PHE A 16 4.40 9.46 -5.94
CA PHE A 16 2.98 9.18 -6.20
C PHE A 16 2.24 10.38 -6.75
N GLU A 17 2.49 11.58 -6.21
CA GLU A 17 1.94 12.82 -6.74
C GLU A 17 2.39 13.05 -8.19
N GLY A 18 3.67 12.83 -8.50
CA GLY A 18 4.21 12.91 -9.86
C GLY A 18 3.65 11.86 -10.83
N MET A 19 3.09 10.75 -10.30
CA MET A 19 2.36 9.73 -11.05
C MET A 19 0.85 9.98 -11.10
N GLY A 20 0.37 11.15 -10.64
CA GLY A 20 -1.02 11.55 -10.74
C GLY A 20 -1.96 10.92 -9.72
N PHE A 21 -1.46 10.49 -8.55
CA PHE A 21 -2.33 10.09 -7.45
C PHE A 21 -3.00 11.32 -6.81
N ALA A 22 -4.23 11.16 -6.32
CA ALA A 22 -4.87 12.19 -5.51
C ALA A 22 -4.09 12.41 -4.19
N ALA A 23 -4.18 13.61 -3.60
CA ALA A 23 -3.35 13.98 -2.44
C ALA A 23 -3.48 13.00 -1.26
N GLY A 24 -4.69 12.58 -0.90
CA GLY A 24 -4.91 11.60 0.18
C GLY A 24 -4.32 10.22 -0.15
N ASP A 25 -4.45 9.78 -1.40
CA ASP A 25 -3.90 8.50 -1.86
C ASP A 25 -2.37 8.51 -1.88
N CYS A 26 -1.74 9.66 -2.13
CA CYS A 26 -0.28 9.81 -2.06
C CYS A 26 0.24 9.57 -0.65
N GLU A 27 -0.43 10.12 0.35
CA GLU A 27 -0.06 9.96 1.77
C GLU A 27 -0.24 8.51 2.20
N ASP A 28 -1.40 7.93 1.92
CA ASP A 28 -1.69 6.54 2.26
C ASP A 28 -0.72 5.57 1.58
N ALA A 29 -0.47 5.72 0.28
CA ALA A 29 0.47 4.85 -0.45
C ALA A 29 1.91 4.97 0.08
N ALA A 30 2.36 6.18 0.44
CA ALA A 30 3.67 6.40 1.03
C ALA A 30 3.79 5.76 2.41
N ASP A 31 2.74 5.84 3.23
CA ASP A 31 2.67 5.19 4.53
C ASP A 31 2.73 3.67 4.42
N LEU A 32 2.07 3.06 3.43
CA LEU A 32 2.13 1.61 3.18
C LEU A 32 3.55 1.15 2.87
N VAL A 33 4.28 1.90 2.04
CA VAL A 33 5.69 1.58 1.72
C VAL A 33 6.57 1.69 2.97
N GLY A 34 6.40 2.76 3.75
CA GLY A 34 7.11 2.96 5.02
C GLY A 34 6.79 1.87 6.04
N TRP A 35 5.52 1.51 6.17
CA TRP A 35 5.07 0.44 7.06
C TRP A 35 5.71 -0.90 6.71
N LEU A 36 5.76 -1.29 5.43
CA LEU A 36 6.43 -2.52 5.02
C LEU A 36 7.90 -2.55 5.47
N HIS A 37 8.63 -1.45 5.33
CA HIS A 37 10.00 -1.35 5.84
C HIS A 37 10.09 -1.53 7.35
N LEU A 38 9.19 -0.93 8.12
CA LEU A 38 9.13 -1.10 9.57
C LEU A 38 8.90 -2.55 9.98
N GLN A 39 8.13 -3.30 9.18
CA GLN A 39 7.88 -4.72 9.44
C GLN A 39 9.02 -5.64 8.98
N GLY A 40 10.11 -5.10 8.43
CA GLY A 40 11.22 -5.88 7.87
C GLY A 40 10.90 -6.50 6.51
N LEU A 41 9.84 -6.02 5.87
CA LEU A 41 9.47 -6.33 4.49
C LEU A 41 10.06 -5.24 3.58
N ASP A 42 10.62 -5.62 2.45
CA ASP A 42 11.26 -4.66 1.53
C ASP A 42 10.22 -3.80 0.79
N GLY A 43 9.71 -2.76 1.47
CA GLY A 43 8.70 -1.86 0.94
C GLY A 43 9.16 -1.09 -0.30
N ILE A 44 10.40 -0.61 -0.31
CA ILE A 44 10.98 0.10 -1.48
C ILE A 44 11.16 -0.86 -2.65
N GLY A 45 11.63 -2.10 -2.41
CA GLY A 45 11.72 -3.11 -3.47
C GLY A 45 10.34 -3.53 -4.01
N ALA A 46 9.31 -3.56 -3.14
CA ALA A 46 7.93 -3.78 -3.58
C ALA A 46 7.43 -2.61 -4.44
N LEU A 47 7.72 -1.36 -4.05
CA LEU A 47 7.39 -0.17 -4.84
C LEU A 47 8.17 -0.15 -6.16
N GLU A 48 9.47 -0.49 -6.18
CA GLU A 48 10.25 -0.54 -7.41
C GLU A 48 9.60 -1.44 -8.46
N LYS A 49 9.14 -2.63 -8.05
CA LYS A 49 8.40 -3.55 -8.93
C LYS A 49 7.04 -2.97 -9.35
N ALA A 50 6.41 -2.16 -8.50
CA ALA A 50 5.14 -1.52 -8.80
C ALA A 50 5.27 -0.38 -9.82
N LEU A 51 6.40 0.33 -9.84
CA LEU A 51 6.61 1.49 -10.71
C LEU A 51 6.42 1.16 -12.20
N ASP A 52 6.76 -0.05 -12.65
CA ASP A 52 6.60 -0.46 -14.05
C ASP A 52 5.11 -0.51 -14.47
N TYR A 53 4.22 -0.79 -13.53
CA TYR A 53 2.77 -0.78 -13.75
C TYR A 53 2.19 0.63 -13.57
N LEU A 54 2.58 1.31 -12.49
CA LEU A 54 2.04 2.60 -12.11
C LEU A 54 2.31 3.74 -13.11
N GLN A 55 3.45 3.71 -13.81
CA GLN A 55 3.84 4.75 -14.78
C GLN A 55 2.90 4.85 -16.00
N GLY A 56 2.24 3.78 -16.39
CA GLY A 56 1.32 3.74 -17.53
C GLY A 56 -0.15 3.59 -17.13
N GLU A 57 -0.43 3.59 -15.83
CA GLU A 57 -1.73 3.28 -15.29
C GLU A 57 -2.61 4.54 -15.28
N ALA A 58 -3.66 4.53 -16.12
CA ALA A 58 -4.68 5.57 -16.04
C ALA A 58 -5.57 5.33 -14.82
N GLU A 59 -5.79 6.37 -14.02
CA GLU A 59 -6.76 6.30 -12.94
C GLU A 59 -8.15 6.03 -13.49
N GLN A 60 -8.78 4.98 -12.99
CA GLN A 60 -10.16 4.63 -13.31
C GLN A 60 -10.84 4.00 -12.08
N PRO A 61 -12.13 4.24 -11.87
CA PRO A 61 -12.82 3.63 -10.75
C PRO A 61 -12.86 2.10 -10.92
N PHE A 62 -12.65 1.38 -9.83
CA PHE A 62 -12.88 -0.06 -9.80
C PHE A 62 -14.36 -0.39 -10.06
N ALA A 63 -14.65 -1.58 -10.55
CA ALA A 63 -16.02 -2.04 -10.71
C ALA A 63 -16.48 -2.85 -9.50
N LEU A 64 -17.65 -2.57 -8.98
CA LEU A 64 -18.31 -3.41 -7.99
C LEU A 64 -18.93 -4.62 -8.73
N CYS A 65 -18.40 -5.83 -8.45
CA CYS A 65 -18.89 -7.07 -9.05
C CYS A 65 -19.99 -7.71 -8.23
N TYR A 66 -19.85 -7.71 -6.91
CA TYR A 66 -20.83 -8.26 -5.98
C TYR A 66 -20.69 -7.62 -4.60
N GLU A 67 -21.81 -7.45 -3.93
CA GLU A 67 -21.86 -6.96 -2.56
C GLU A 67 -23.07 -7.54 -1.81
N ASP A 68 -22.83 -8.06 -0.60
CA ASP A 68 -23.84 -8.36 0.40
C ASP A 68 -23.37 -7.96 1.82
N ASN A 69 -23.99 -8.51 2.86
CA ASN A 69 -23.66 -8.15 4.24
C ASN A 69 -22.27 -8.59 4.68
N ALA A 70 -21.67 -9.62 4.06
CA ALA A 70 -20.39 -10.21 4.47
C ALA A 70 -19.38 -10.34 3.33
N LEU A 71 -19.79 -10.19 2.07
CA LEU A 71 -18.93 -10.33 0.91
C LEU A 71 -18.89 -9.02 0.12
N LEU A 72 -17.67 -8.63 -0.28
CA LEU A 72 -17.42 -7.54 -1.22
C LEU A 72 -16.46 -8.06 -2.30
N VAL A 73 -16.90 -8.03 -3.55
CA VAL A 73 -16.10 -8.42 -4.71
C VAL A 73 -15.98 -7.24 -5.65
N ILE A 74 -14.76 -6.81 -5.92
CA ILE A 74 -14.46 -5.72 -6.84
C ILE A 74 -13.49 -6.18 -7.94
N ASP A 75 -13.53 -5.50 -9.07
CA ASP A 75 -12.58 -5.64 -10.16
C ASP A 75 -11.74 -4.36 -10.27
N ALA A 76 -10.44 -4.48 -10.02
CA ALA A 76 -9.49 -3.38 -10.13
C ALA A 76 -9.13 -3.06 -11.59
N LYS A 77 -9.65 -3.80 -12.57
CA LYS A 77 -9.42 -3.58 -14.01
C LYS A 77 -7.94 -3.52 -14.41
N GLY A 78 -7.11 -4.31 -13.74
CA GLY A 78 -5.68 -4.36 -14.01
C GLY A 78 -4.85 -3.28 -13.29
N GLN A 79 -5.45 -2.49 -12.38
CA GLN A 79 -4.74 -1.47 -11.63
C GLN A 79 -3.98 -2.04 -10.42
N SER A 80 -3.04 -1.26 -9.92
CA SER A 80 -2.40 -1.51 -8.63
C SER A 80 -3.41 -1.44 -7.48
N VAL A 81 -3.24 -2.30 -6.47
CA VAL A 81 -4.02 -2.22 -5.21
C VAL A 81 -3.93 -0.83 -4.57
N LEU A 82 -2.87 -0.07 -4.82
CA LEU A 82 -2.70 1.30 -4.31
C LEU A 82 -3.81 2.27 -4.79
N ARG A 83 -4.48 1.97 -5.91
CA ARG A 83 -5.57 2.80 -6.45
C ARG A 83 -6.95 2.47 -5.88
N CYS A 84 -7.15 1.27 -5.32
CA CYS A 84 -8.47 0.82 -4.90
C CYS A 84 -8.53 0.29 -3.45
N ALA A 85 -7.37 -0.01 -2.87
CA ALA A 85 -7.30 -0.75 -1.61
C ALA A 85 -7.88 0.01 -0.42
N ALA A 86 -7.63 1.30 -0.30
CA ALA A 86 -8.14 2.11 0.81
C ALA A 86 -9.67 1.95 0.92
N THR A 87 -10.38 2.32 -0.13
CA THR A 87 -11.85 2.23 -0.18
C THR A 87 -12.36 0.79 -0.03
N ALA A 88 -11.75 -0.17 -0.71
CA ALA A 88 -12.19 -1.56 -0.67
C ALA A 88 -12.01 -2.18 0.72
N VAL A 89 -10.89 -1.92 1.39
CA VAL A 89 -10.63 -2.42 2.75
C VAL A 89 -11.56 -1.74 3.76
N GLU A 90 -11.78 -0.44 3.67
CA GLU A 90 -12.70 0.28 4.57
C GLU A 90 -14.14 -0.22 4.47
N LEU A 91 -14.63 -0.47 3.25
CA LEU A 91 -15.95 -1.04 3.04
C LEU A 91 -16.07 -2.44 3.66
N ALA A 92 -15.08 -3.31 3.42
CA ALA A 92 -15.06 -4.66 3.99
C ALA A 92 -14.89 -4.64 5.52
N LEU A 93 -14.05 -3.75 6.04
CA LEU A 93 -13.86 -3.52 7.47
C LEU A 93 -15.17 -3.08 8.14
N GLY A 94 -15.90 -2.14 7.53
CA GLY A 94 -17.22 -1.73 8.02
C GLY A 94 -18.23 -2.88 8.09
N LYS A 95 -18.19 -3.83 7.13
CA LYS A 95 -19.00 -5.06 7.17
C LYS A 95 -18.57 -5.97 8.32
N ALA A 96 -17.26 -6.22 8.46
CA ALA A 96 -16.71 -7.08 9.51
C ALA A 96 -17.02 -6.56 10.93
N LEU A 97 -16.92 -5.25 11.14
CA LEU A 97 -17.23 -4.63 12.42
C LEU A 97 -18.70 -4.76 12.79
N ARG A 98 -19.61 -4.68 11.82
CA ARG A 98 -21.06 -4.86 12.03
C ARG A 98 -21.46 -6.33 12.17
N GLY A 99 -20.99 -7.17 11.22
CA GLY A 99 -21.44 -8.57 11.09
C GLY A 99 -20.53 -9.60 11.79
N GLY A 100 -19.38 -9.19 12.34
CA GLY A 100 -18.41 -10.08 12.97
C GLY A 100 -17.44 -10.74 11.98
N GLN A 101 -17.75 -10.74 10.69
CA GLN A 101 -16.88 -11.24 9.63
C GLN A 101 -17.18 -10.57 8.29
N ALA A 102 -16.17 -10.50 7.41
CA ALA A 102 -16.33 -10.11 6.02
C ALA A 102 -15.25 -10.74 5.14
N VAL A 103 -15.56 -10.91 3.87
CA VAL A 103 -14.62 -11.29 2.83
C VAL A 103 -14.52 -10.17 1.80
N LEU A 104 -13.31 -9.74 1.50
CA LEU A 104 -13.00 -8.87 0.38
C LEU A 104 -12.27 -9.69 -0.69
N ARG A 105 -12.74 -9.63 -1.93
CA ARG A 105 -12.01 -10.14 -3.08
C ARG A 105 -11.79 -9.03 -4.09
N ILE A 106 -10.51 -8.83 -4.49
CA ILE A 106 -10.14 -7.88 -5.53
C ILE A 106 -9.60 -8.67 -6.71
N HIS A 107 -10.31 -8.62 -7.83
CA HIS A 107 -9.89 -9.21 -9.10
C HIS A 107 -9.00 -8.26 -9.91
N HIS A 108 -8.20 -8.81 -10.80
CA HIS A 108 -7.35 -8.11 -11.76
C HIS A 108 -6.55 -6.96 -11.12
N CYS A 109 -5.84 -7.26 -10.03
CA CYS A 109 -5.03 -6.29 -9.31
C CYS A 109 -3.55 -6.67 -9.23
N HIS A 110 -2.68 -5.66 -9.23
CA HIS A 110 -1.24 -5.80 -9.07
C HIS A 110 -0.76 -5.31 -7.70
N ASN A 111 0.52 -5.59 -7.37
CA ASN A 111 1.24 -5.06 -6.19
C ASN A 111 0.62 -5.44 -4.85
N ARG A 112 0.04 -6.62 -4.75
CA ARG A 112 -0.79 -7.11 -3.64
C ARG A 112 -0.11 -7.07 -2.27
N LEU A 113 1.23 -7.17 -2.20
CA LEU A 113 1.98 -7.04 -0.95
C LEU A 113 1.77 -5.68 -0.28
N LEU A 114 1.58 -4.61 -1.06
CA LEU A 114 1.37 -3.26 -0.56
C LEU A 114 0.04 -3.09 0.20
N LEU A 115 -0.94 -4.00 -0.01
CA LEU A 115 -2.20 -4.00 0.74
C LEU A 115 -2.01 -4.26 2.25
N LEU A 116 -0.94 -4.95 2.64
CA LEU A 116 -0.77 -5.44 4.02
C LEU A 116 -0.78 -4.32 5.07
N GLY A 117 -0.34 -3.11 4.73
CA GLY A 117 -0.40 -1.97 5.64
C GLY A 117 -1.84 -1.56 6.01
N TYR A 118 -2.79 -1.63 5.08
CA TYR A 118 -4.21 -1.41 5.41
C TYR A 118 -4.77 -2.53 6.28
N LEU A 119 -4.33 -3.76 6.05
CA LEU A 119 -4.77 -4.93 6.81
C LEU A 119 -4.28 -4.90 8.26
N SER A 120 -3.09 -4.32 8.52
CA SER A 120 -2.61 -4.13 9.89
C SER A 120 -3.54 -3.19 10.67
N ARG A 121 -4.02 -2.11 10.06
CA ARG A 121 -4.99 -1.18 10.68
C ARG A 121 -6.28 -1.91 11.11
N ALA A 122 -6.78 -2.83 10.28
CA ALA A 122 -7.95 -3.64 10.61
C ALA A 122 -7.67 -4.62 11.78
N ALA A 123 -6.47 -5.19 11.83
CA ALA A 123 -6.06 -6.05 12.93
C ALA A 123 -5.91 -5.28 14.25
N GLU A 124 -5.37 -4.07 14.23
CA GLU A 124 -5.26 -3.17 15.39
C GLU A 124 -6.65 -2.83 15.98
N LEU A 125 -7.70 -2.82 15.15
CA LEU A 125 -9.10 -2.67 15.59
C LEU A 125 -9.70 -3.96 16.20
N GLY A 126 -8.88 -4.99 16.43
CA GLY A 126 -9.28 -6.22 17.12
C GLY A 126 -9.85 -7.31 16.20
N LEU A 127 -9.68 -7.21 14.89
CA LEU A 127 -10.04 -8.27 13.96
C LEU A 127 -8.85 -9.20 13.71
N GLN A 128 -9.11 -10.48 13.54
CA GLN A 128 -8.18 -11.40 12.90
C GLN A 128 -8.31 -11.20 11.39
N VAL A 129 -7.18 -11.04 10.69
CA VAL A 129 -7.18 -10.81 9.24
C VAL A 129 -6.29 -11.81 8.55
N GLN A 130 -6.79 -12.44 7.48
CA GLN A 130 -6.02 -13.32 6.63
C GLN A 130 -6.14 -12.87 5.17
N ALA A 131 -5.00 -12.59 4.55
CA ALA A 131 -4.92 -12.30 3.12
C ALA A 131 -4.23 -13.44 2.37
N ARG A 132 -4.74 -13.76 1.18
CA ARG A 132 -4.20 -14.80 0.31
C ARG A 132 -4.16 -14.33 -1.13
N TRP A 133 -3.01 -14.52 -1.78
CA TRP A 133 -2.81 -14.27 -3.20
C TRP A 133 -1.78 -15.23 -3.79
N ASP A 134 -1.85 -15.43 -5.09
CA ASP A 134 -0.89 -16.27 -5.82
C ASP A 134 -0.13 -15.40 -6.83
N ASP A 135 1.15 -15.67 -7.01
CA ASP A 135 1.94 -15.16 -8.12
C ASP A 135 2.48 -16.33 -8.98
N THR A 136 3.28 -16.05 -9.99
CA THR A 136 3.82 -17.07 -10.89
C THR A 136 4.76 -18.06 -10.22
N ARG A 137 5.21 -17.79 -9.01
CA ARG A 137 6.23 -18.56 -8.30
C ARG A 137 5.73 -19.16 -7.00
N GLN A 138 4.81 -18.50 -6.34
CA GLN A 138 4.42 -18.83 -4.97
C GLN A 138 2.97 -18.48 -4.68
N ARG A 139 2.42 -19.22 -3.74
CA ARG A 139 1.19 -18.85 -3.02
C ARG A 139 1.60 -18.13 -1.74
N HIS A 140 1.02 -16.99 -1.48
CA HIS A 140 1.27 -16.18 -0.29
C HIS A 140 0.06 -16.17 0.63
N VAL A 141 0.32 -16.31 1.91
CA VAL A 141 -0.68 -16.15 2.97
C VAL A 141 -0.10 -15.24 4.03
N ALA A 142 -0.78 -14.13 4.30
CA ALA A 142 -0.46 -13.22 5.39
C ALA A 142 -1.56 -13.29 6.44
N THR A 143 -1.19 -13.53 7.70
CA THR A 143 -2.14 -13.62 8.81
C THR A 143 -1.78 -12.60 9.87
N PHE A 144 -2.76 -11.80 10.28
CA PHE A 144 -2.66 -10.90 11.42
C PHE A 144 -3.54 -11.44 12.55
N ALA A 145 -2.96 -11.64 13.72
CA ALA A 145 -3.75 -11.86 14.93
C ALA A 145 -4.47 -10.57 15.32
N ALA A 146 -5.59 -10.67 16.01
CA ALA A 146 -6.31 -9.50 16.50
C ALA A 146 -5.42 -8.66 17.43
N GLY A 147 -5.35 -7.36 17.16
CA GLY A 147 -4.48 -6.42 17.86
C GLY A 147 -3.01 -6.44 17.43
N ALA A 148 -2.61 -7.31 16.51
CA ALA A 148 -1.23 -7.36 16.00
C ALA A 148 -1.01 -6.31 14.91
N ASN A 149 0.18 -5.70 14.92
CA ASN A 149 0.62 -4.76 13.88
C ASN A 149 1.58 -5.39 12.86
N ARG A 150 1.89 -6.69 13.03
CA ARG A 150 2.80 -7.43 12.15
C ARG A 150 2.15 -8.72 11.65
N PRO A 151 2.23 -9.03 10.35
CA PRO A 151 1.73 -10.29 9.83
C PRO A 151 2.71 -11.44 10.06
N GLU A 152 2.17 -12.64 10.19
CA GLU A 152 2.87 -13.87 9.87
C GLU A 152 2.72 -14.10 8.37
N LEU A 153 3.83 -14.13 7.64
CA LEU A 153 3.84 -14.30 6.18
C LEU A 153 4.41 -15.67 5.83
N HIS A 154 3.60 -16.48 5.17
CA HIS A 154 3.99 -17.78 4.64
C HIS A 154 3.93 -17.76 3.11
N SER A 155 4.88 -18.46 2.48
CA SER A 155 4.91 -18.62 1.02
C SER A 155 5.21 -20.07 0.70
N ASP A 156 4.29 -20.70 -0.03
CA ASP A 156 4.36 -22.10 -0.43
C ASP A 156 4.60 -22.23 -1.95
N ALA A 157 4.83 -23.46 -2.41
CA ALA A 157 4.90 -23.74 -3.83
C ALA A 157 3.64 -23.26 -4.56
N PRO A 158 3.75 -22.80 -5.82
CA PRO A 158 2.61 -22.34 -6.59
C PRO A 158 1.59 -23.49 -6.76
N PRO A 159 0.31 -23.14 -6.98
CA PRO A 159 -0.70 -24.14 -7.33
C PRO A 159 -0.28 -24.88 -8.60
N ALA A 160 -0.72 -26.16 -8.72
CA ALA A 160 -0.41 -26.97 -9.90
C ALA A 160 -0.77 -26.21 -11.19
N ALA A 161 0.07 -26.34 -12.22
CA ALA A 161 0.08 -25.56 -13.47
C ALA A 161 -1.22 -25.57 -14.32
N SER A 162 -2.31 -26.17 -13.87
CA SER A 162 -3.58 -26.25 -14.60
C SER A 162 -4.56 -25.08 -14.32
N GLU A 163 -4.28 -24.24 -13.33
CA GLU A 163 -5.12 -23.08 -13.04
C GLU A 163 -4.41 -21.82 -13.52
N ALA A 164 -5.05 -21.10 -14.44
CA ALA A 164 -4.59 -19.78 -14.82
C ALA A 164 -4.46 -18.94 -13.54
N ILE A 165 -3.25 -18.42 -13.29
CA ILE A 165 -2.99 -17.59 -12.11
C ILE A 165 -3.80 -16.32 -12.26
N GLU A 166 -4.88 -16.25 -11.51
CA GLU A 166 -5.68 -15.04 -11.45
C GLU A 166 -4.95 -13.99 -10.62
N GLN A 167 -4.75 -12.81 -11.19
CA GLN A 167 -4.18 -11.68 -10.48
C GLN A 167 -5.22 -11.11 -9.51
N SER A 168 -5.45 -11.80 -8.42
CA SER A 168 -6.44 -11.46 -7.42
C SER A 168 -5.86 -11.55 -6.01
N ILE A 169 -6.53 -10.93 -5.05
CA ILE A 169 -6.30 -11.10 -3.63
C ILE A 169 -7.63 -11.33 -2.92
N THR A 170 -7.63 -12.26 -1.97
CA THR A 170 -8.78 -12.51 -1.10
C THR A 170 -8.38 -12.23 0.34
N VAL A 171 -9.19 -11.44 1.03
CA VAL A 171 -8.98 -11.08 2.44
C VAL A 171 -10.18 -11.49 3.26
N LEU A 172 -9.93 -12.24 4.33
CA LEU A 172 -10.93 -12.59 5.35
C LEU A 172 -10.68 -11.74 6.58
N PHE A 173 -11.70 -11.04 7.03
CA PHE A 173 -11.77 -10.35 8.31
C PHE A 173 -12.70 -11.11 9.22
N SER A 174 -12.29 -11.37 10.47
CA SER A 174 -13.15 -12.08 11.43
C SER A 174 -12.89 -11.58 12.85
N ARG A 175 -13.96 -11.56 13.65
CA ARG A 175 -13.83 -11.30 15.07
C ARG A 175 -13.34 -12.58 15.75
N PRO A 176 -12.24 -12.53 16.53
CA PRO A 176 -11.75 -13.72 17.23
C PRO A 176 -12.79 -14.19 18.27
N ALA A 177 -12.92 -15.52 18.42
CA ALA A 177 -13.80 -16.11 19.42
C ALA A 177 -13.37 -15.78 20.86
N HIS A 178 -12.07 -15.57 21.07
CA HIS A 178 -11.47 -15.16 22.33
C HIS A 178 -10.51 -14.00 22.11
N PRO A 179 -10.52 -12.96 22.98
CA PRO A 179 -9.53 -11.90 22.87
C PRO A 179 -8.13 -12.45 23.07
N THR A 180 -7.27 -12.28 22.08
CA THR A 180 -5.85 -12.62 22.21
C THR A 180 -5.11 -11.37 22.73
N PRO A 181 -4.18 -11.51 23.68
CA PRO A 181 -3.37 -10.37 24.11
C PRO A 181 -2.61 -9.81 22.90
N SER A 182 -2.77 -8.50 22.67
CA SER A 182 -2.07 -7.81 21.59
C SER A 182 -0.57 -7.79 21.88
N VAL A 183 0.23 -8.37 21.01
CA VAL A 183 1.69 -8.20 21.02
C VAL A 183 2.02 -7.12 20.00
N VAL A 184 2.16 -5.88 20.47
CA VAL A 184 2.67 -4.79 19.66
C VAL A 184 4.18 -4.97 19.49
N ALA A 185 4.63 -5.29 18.29
CA ALA A 185 6.06 -5.36 18.01
C ALA A 185 6.65 -3.94 18.09
N THR A 186 7.66 -3.76 18.96
CA THR A 186 8.36 -2.49 19.11
C THR A 186 9.43 -2.38 18.02
N HIS A 187 9.40 -1.31 17.23
CA HIS A 187 10.35 -1.10 16.14
C HIS A 187 11.68 -0.53 16.65
N ALA A 188 12.65 -1.40 16.94
CA ALA A 188 14.02 -0.98 17.29
C ALA A 188 14.81 -0.35 16.10
N THR A 189 14.27 -0.46 14.89
CA THR A 189 14.99 -0.11 13.65
C THR A 189 14.91 1.38 13.26
N LEU A 190 14.07 2.18 13.94
CA LEU A 190 13.83 3.58 13.58
C LEU A 190 15.08 4.47 13.67
N SER A 191 15.98 4.18 14.61
CA SER A 191 17.19 4.98 14.83
C SER A 191 18.33 4.67 13.84
N GLN A 192 18.28 3.53 13.16
CA GLN A 192 19.36 3.09 12.28
C GLN A 192 19.18 3.46 10.80
N GLY A 193 17.97 3.89 10.41
CA GLY A 193 17.64 4.14 9.02
C GLY A 193 17.63 2.84 8.17
N PHE A 194 17.25 2.99 6.91
CA PHE A 194 17.07 1.87 5.98
C PHE A 194 18.07 1.96 4.82
N THR A 195 18.49 0.81 4.32
CA THR A 195 19.35 0.74 3.13
C THR A 195 18.47 0.66 1.89
N VAL A 196 18.63 1.61 0.97
CA VAL A 196 17.90 1.69 -0.29
C VAL A 196 18.88 1.68 -1.45
N SER A 197 18.51 1.00 -2.55
CA SER A 197 19.28 1.03 -3.79
C SER A 197 19.35 2.45 -4.35
N GLU A 198 20.53 2.88 -4.76
CA GLU A 198 20.72 4.19 -5.41
C GLU A 198 19.87 4.33 -6.67
N ARG A 199 19.81 3.25 -7.46
CA ARG A 199 19.00 3.20 -8.69
C ARG A 199 17.52 3.42 -8.41
N THR A 200 16.96 2.73 -7.41
CA THR A 200 15.55 2.85 -7.04
C THR A 200 15.25 4.26 -6.53
N TRP A 201 16.16 4.81 -5.71
CA TRP A 201 16.01 6.17 -5.19
C TRP A 201 16.01 7.24 -6.29
N GLN A 202 16.91 7.11 -7.27
CA GLN A 202 16.94 8.00 -8.43
C GLN A 202 15.67 7.90 -9.27
N ARG A 203 15.14 6.67 -9.44
CA ARG A 203 13.88 6.47 -10.16
C ARG A 203 12.70 7.15 -9.46
N LEU A 204 12.60 7.03 -8.13
CA LEU A 204 11.58 7.74 -7.35
C LEU A 204 11.72 9.25 -7.47
N ARG A 205 12.95 9.75 -7.46
CA ARG A 205 13.23 11.18 -7.67
C ARG A 205 12.75 11.66 -9.05
N GLN A 206 13.02 10.91 -10.10
CA GLN A 206 12.53 11.23 -11.45
C GLN A 206 11.00 11.32 -11.50
N MET A 207 10.28 10.43 -10.81
CA MET A 207 8.82 10.54 -10.70
C MET A 207 8.40 11.81 -9.94
N ALA A 208 9.07 12.09 -8.83
CA ALA A 208 8.80 13.27 -8.03
C ALA A 208 9.07 14.58 -8.77
N ASP A 209 10.02 14.58 -9.69
CA ASP A 209 10.37 15.78 -10.48
C ASP A 209 9.23 16.20 -11.44
N HIS A 210 8.28 15.34 -11.76
CA HIS A 210 7.12 15.67 -12.60
C HIS A 210 6.18 16.70 -11.94
N ILE A 211 6.20 16.88 -10.61
CA ILE A 211 5.43 17.92 -9.92
C ILE A 211 6.16 19.25 -9.84
N LEU A 212 7.45 19.30 -10.16
CA LEU A 212 8.20 20.53 -10.13
C LEU A 212 7.81 21.39 -11.33
N VAL A 213 7.14 22.49 -11.06
CA VAL A 213 6.95 23.56 -12.05
C VAL A 213 8.33 24.07 -12.45
N GLU A 214 8.62 24.13 -13.74
CA GLU A 214 9.86 24.72 -14.23
C GLU A 214 10.06 26.12 -13.60
N SER A 215 11.19 26.31 -12.94
CA SER A 215 11.55 27.58 -12.35
C SER A 215 11.84 28.58 -13.47
N THR A 216 10.78 29.20 -14.02
CA THR A 216 10.91 30.27 -15.01
C THR A 216 11.33 31.59 -14.34
N GLU A 217 11.96 32.47 -15.08
CA GLU A 217 12.27 33.84 -14.56
C GLU A 217 11.01 34.58 -14.09
N ALA A 218 9.85 34.32 -14.72
CA ALA A 218 8.58 34.88 -14.31
C ALA A 218 8.14 34.37 -12.93
N SER A 219 8.30 33.04 -12.64
CA SER A 219 7.96 32.47 -11.34
C SER A 219 8.90 32.94 -10.22
N ARG A 220 10.17 33.25 -10.54
CA ARG A 220 11.10 33.85 -9.59
C ARG A 220 10.79 35.31 -9.26
N ARG A 221 10.27 36.07 -10.21
CA ARG A 221 9.89 37.46 -10.00
C ARG A 221 8.56 37.65 -9.27
N HIS A 222 7.67 36.66 -9.35
CA HIS A 222 6.33 36.71 -8.73
C HIS A 222 6.19 35.71 -7.56
N GLY A 223 7.23 34.95 -7.21
CA GLY A 223 7.24 34.06 -6.05
C GLY A 223 7.22 34.83 -4.74
N ALA A 224 6.62 34.27 -3.70
CA ALA A 224 6.54 34.82 -2.36
C ALA A 224 7.95 34.97 -1.72
N GLY A 225 8.68 35.98 -2.03
CA GLY A 225 10.05 36.27 -1.57
C GLY A 225 10.79 37.30 -2.41
N GLY A 226 10.17 37.77 -3.49
CA GLY A 226 10.75 38.78 -4.39
C GLY A 226 10.30 40.24 -4.15
N GLY A 227 9.69 40.52 -3.01
CA GLY A 227 9.45 41.88 -2.57
C GLY A 227 10.70 42.43 -1.92
N SER A 228 11.27 43.55 -2.47
CA SER A 228 12.26 44.33 -1.74
C SER A 228 11.56 44.95 -0.53
N ASP A 229 11.92 44.51 0.68
CA ASP A 229 11.69 45.33 1.87
C ASP A 229 12.54 46.59 1.77
N ALA A 230 12.00 47.56 1.09
CA ALA A 230 12.52 48.91 1.10
C ALA A 230 11.43 49.81 1.67
N ASP A 231 11.50 50.00 2.99
CA ASP A 231 11.06 51.22 3.71
C ASP A 231 12.05 51.44 4.87
#